data_4ff28fc83da47c921e3384f66fab3c32
#
_entry.id   4ff28fc83da47c921e3384f66fab3c32
#
_cell.length_a   1.000
_cell.length_b   1.000
_cell.length_c   1.000
_cell.angle_alpha   90.00
_cell.angle_beta   90.00
_cell.angle_gamma   90.00
#
_symmetry.space_group_name_H-M   'P 1'
#
loop_
_entity.id
_entity.type
_entity.pdbx_description
1 polymer ?
#
loop_
_entity_poly.entity_id
_entity_poly.type
_entity_poly.pdbx_seq_one_letter_code
_entity_poly.pdbx_strand_id
1 'polypeptide(L)'
;RPLWAGQPDLVTFLIGCSFTFETPLRQAGIAVRHIELGCNVPMFKTNIACRPAGRLHGPMVVSMRPIAASRVADACRISGRYPGVHGAPVHVGDPAAIGIADVQRPDFGDAVPIRAGEVPVFWACGVTPQAVVMASGVPFAVTHAPGHMFIADVPDERYHV
;
A
#
# COMPACT_ATOMS: atom_id res chain seq x y z
N ARG A 1 14.98 5.77 -27.00
CA ARG A 1 14.17 4.54 -27.14
C ARG A 1 13.63 4.16 -25.79
N PRO A 2 12.38 3.63 -25.68
CA PRO A 2 11.89 3.10 -24.43
C PRO A 2 12.81 2.01 -23.87
N LEU A 3 12.95 1.94 -22.52
CA LEU A 3 13.83 0.95 -21.88
C LEU A 3 13.44 -0.50 -22.19
N TRP A 4 12.17 -0.74 -22.49
CA TRP A 4 11.63 -2.06 -22.85
C TRP A 4 11.72 -2.39 -24.36
N ALA A 5 12.21 -1.46 -25.20
CA ALA A 5 12.40 -1.74 -26.63
C ALA A 5 13.47 -2.82 -26.80
N GLY A 6 13.12 -3.92 -27.43
CA GLY A 6 13.99 -5.08 -27.60
C GLY A 6 13.80 -6.19 -26.54
N GLN A 7 12.77 -6.07 -25.68
CA GLN A 7 12.37 -7.08 -24.71
C GLN A 7 10.99 -7.67 -25.13
N PRO A 8 10.95 -8.64 -26.05
CA PRO A 8 9.68 -9.13 -26.62
C PRO A 8 8.81 -9.92 -25.65
N ASP A 9 9.40 -10.48 -24.58
CA ASP A 9 8.74 -11.38 -23.63
C ASP A 9 8.32 -10.70 -22.33
N LEU A 10 8.17 -9.37 -22.31
CA LEU A 10 7.73 -8.65 -21.13
C LEU A 10 6.27 -8.96 -20.81
N VAL A 11 6.03 -9.30 -19.56
CA VAL A 11 4.69 -9.44 -18.99
C VAL A 11 4.37 -8.22 -18.15
N THR A 12 3.22 -7.60 -18.39
CA THR A 12 2.78 -6.40 -17.68
C THR A 12 1.75 -6.75 -16.62
N PHE A 13 1.93 -6.18 -15.42
CA PHE A 13 0.96 -6.27 -14.32
C PHE A 13 0.44 -4.87 -13.99
N LEU A 14 -0.88 -4.72 -13.95
CA LEU A 14 -1.58 -3.57 -13.39
C LEU A 14 -2.13 -3.96 -12.03
N ILE A 15 -1.70 -3.27 -10.99
CA ILE A 15 -2.03 -3.59 -9.59
C ILE A 15 -2.86 -2.43 -9.03
N GLY A 16 -3.97 -2.74 -8.39
CA GLY A 16 -4.80 -1.75 -7.71
C GLY A 16 -4.03 -1.02 -6.60
N CYS A 17 -4.51 0.16 -6.21
CA CYS A 17 -3.85 1.01 -5.21
C CYS A 17 -4.78 1.34 -4.05
N SER A 18 -4.23 1.35 -2.84
CA SER A 18 -4.95 1.72 -1.61
C SER A 18 -5.44 3.17 -1.59
N PHE A 19 -4.96 4.04 -2.48
CA PHE A 19 -5.44 5.41 -2.60
C PHE A 19 -6.90 5.47 -3.06
N THR A 20 -7.38 4.45 -3.79
CA THR A 20 -8.77 4.36 -4.23
C THR A 20 -9.78 4.45 -3.09
N PHE A 21 -9.51 3.89 -1.92
CA PHE A 21 -10.44 3.98 -0.78
C PHE A 21 -10.18 5.20 0.15
N GLU A 22 -9.21 6.04 -0.14
CA GLU A 22 -8.95 7.23 0.69
C GLU A 22 -10.03 8.30 0.57
N THR A 23 -10.59 8.49 -0.62
CA THR A 23 -11.73 9.38 -0.82
C THR A 23 -12.94 8.97 0.03
N PRO A 24 -13.41 7.71 0.02
CA PRO A 24 -14.47 7.25 0.92
C PRO A 24 -14.13 7.41 2.41
N LEU A 25 -12.89 7.18 2.83
CA LEU A 25 -12.49 7.42 4.23
C LEU A 25 -12.66 8.89 4.62
N ARG A 26 -12.19 9.81 3.77
CA ARG A 26 -12.32 11.25 3.99
C ARG A 26 -13.78 11.72 3.99
N GLN A 27 -14.60 11.21 3.07
CA GLN A 27 -16.05 11.48 3.03
C GLN A 27 -16.77 11.02 4.31
N ALA A 28 -16.28 9.95 4.93
CA ALA A 28 -16.77 9.49 6.23
C ALA A 28 -16.18 10.27 7.42
N GLY A 29 -15.40 11.34 7.19
CA GLY A 29 -14.76 12.14 8.24
C GLY A 29 -13.57 11.45 8.92
N ILE A 30 -12.96 10.45 8.27
CA ILE A 30 -11.73 9.81 8.75
C ILE A 30 -10.54 10.54 8.14
N ALA A 31 -9.69 11.09 8.99
CA ALA A 31 -8.49 11.82 8.58
C ALA A 31 -7.50 10.89 7.84
N VAL A 32 -6.91 11.38 6.75
CA VAL A 32 -5.84 10.72 6.01
C VAL A 32 -4.59 11.59 6.14
N ARG A 33 -3.73 11.22 7.09
CA ARG A 33 -2.65 12.08 7.62
C ARG A 33 -1.67 12.55 6.56
N HIS A 34 -1.21 11.69 5.68
CA HIS A 34 -0.26 12.07 4.64
C HIS A 34 -0.84 13.07 3.64
N ILE A 35 -2.16 13.00 3.36
CA ILE A 35 -2.85 14.01 2.54
C ILE A 35 -2.89 15.36 3.27
N GLU A 36 -3.21 15.36 4.57
CA GLU A 36 -3.22 16.59 5.38
C GLU A 36 -1.85 17.27 5.43
N LEU A 37 -0.78 16.47 5.41
CA LEU A 37 0.60 16.97 5.46
C LEU A 37 1.20 17.23 4.08
N GLY A 38 0.53 16.88 2.99
CA GLY A 38 1.04 17.03 1.64
C GLY A 38 2.28 16.17 1.35
N CYS A 39 2.38 14.99 1.97
CA CYS A 39 3.51 14.08 1.83
C CYS A 39 3.05 12.71 1.30
N ASN A 40 4.01 11.83 0.99
CA ASN A 40 3.70 10.48 0.53
C ASN A 40 3.35 9.57 1.72
N VAL A 41 2.44 8.60 1.50
CA VAL A 41 2.05 7.64 2.54
C VAL A 41 3.27 6.83 3.02
N PRO A 42 3.46 6.61 4.34
CA PRO A 42 4.53 5.75 4.83
C PRO A 42 4.27 4.29 4.49
N MET A 43 5.29 3.60 3.97
CA MET A 43 5.21 2.22 3.54
C MET A 43 6.34 1.41 4.17
N PHE A 44 6.03 0.18 4.58
CA PHE A 44 6.92 -0.67 5.36
C PHE A 44 6.97 -2.09 4.78
N LYS A 45 8.16 -2.66 4.68
CA LYS A 45 8.34 -4.09 4.49
C LYS A 45 7.98 -4.81 5.78
N THR A 46 7.27 -5.91 5.66
CA THR A 46 6.83 -6.69 6.83
C THR A 46 7.52 -8.05 6.89
N ASN A 47 7.32 -8.77 7.99
CA ASN A 47 7.68 -10.20 8.11
C ASN A 47 6.62 -11.13 7.49
N ILE A 48 5.55 -10.59 6.91
CA ILE A 48 4.50 -11.37 6.24
C ILE A 48 5.02 -11.76 4.86
N ALA A 49 5.26 -13.04 4.63
CA ALA A 49 5.71 -13.53 3.33
C ALA A 49 4.55 -13.54 2.32
N CYS A 50 4.81 -13.08 1.09
CA CYS A 50 3.91 -13.30 -0.02
C CYS A 50 3.94 -14.78 -0.43
N ARG A 51 2.81 -15.30 -0.94
CA ARG A 51 2.75 -16.64 -1.51
C ARG A 51 3.71 -16.74 -2.71
N PRO A 52 4.71 -17.61 -2.70
CA PRO A 52 5.65 -17.74 -3.80
C PRO A 52 4.97 -18.23 -5.10
N ALA A 53 5.46 -17.74 -6.25
CA ALA A 53 5.03 -18.19 -7.56
C ALA A 53 6.26 -18.28 -8.50
N GLY A 54 6.67 -19.50 -8.84
CA GLY A 54 7.92 -19.74 -9.55
C GLY A 54 9.11 -19.16 -8.79
N ARG A 55 9.89 -18.29 -9.44
CA ARG A 55 11.02 -17.60 -8.78
C ARG A 55 10.60 -16.40 -7.93
N LEU A 56 9.37 -15.92 -8.09
CA LEU A 56 8.89 -14.72 -7.41
C LEU A 56 8.57 -15.03 -5.96
N HIS A 57 9.20 -14.34 -5.04
CA HIS A 57 9.00 -14.43 -3.59
C HIS A 57 9.42 -13.11 -2.93
N GLY A 58 8.95 -12.88 -1.73
CA GLY A 58 9.35 -11.69 -0.96
C GLY A 58 8.34 -11.29 0.11
N PRO A 59 8.64 -10.23 0.86
CA PRO A 59 7.76 -9.73 1.90
C PRO A 59 6.58 -8.95 1.31
N MET A 60 5.46 -8.97 2.01
CA MET A 60 4.40 -8.00 1.80
C MET A 60 4.88 -6.61 2.24
N VAL A 61 4.60 -5.60 1.44
CA VAL A 61 4.71 -4.20 1.83
C VAL A 61 3.33 -3.71 2.26
N VAL A 62 3.29 -2.92 3.32
CA VAL A 62 2.06 -2.30 3.81
C VAL A 62 2.19 -0.78 3.79
N SER A 63 1.09 -0.08 3.55
CA SER A 63 0.97 1.36 3.76
C SER A 63 0.24 1.62 5.08
N MET A 64 0.72 2.57 5.88
CA MET A 64 0.16 2.85 7.20
C MET A 64 -0.59 4.18 7.21
N ARG A 65 -1.74 4.18 7.90
CA ARG A 65 -2.47 5.39 8.24
C ARG A 65 -2.82 5.40 9.71
N PRO A 66 -2.48 6.47 10.45
CA PRO A 66 -2.97 6.64 11.82
C PRO A 66 -4.48 6.93 11.77
N ILE A 67 -5.25 6.14 12.50
CA ILE A 67 -6.72 6.25 12.57
C ILE A 67 -7.13 6.41 14.02
N ALA A 68 -8.04 7.36 14.30
CA ALA A 68 -8.61 7.49 15.64
C ALA A 68 -9.19 6.14 16.11
N ALA A 69 -8.87 5.70 17.31
CA ALA A 69 -9.25 4.37 17.82
C ALA A 69 -10.75 4.08 17.67
N SER A 70 -11.61 5.08 17.92
CA SER A 70 -13.07 5.00 17.76
C SER A 70 -13.54 4.83 16.30
N ARG A 71 -12.67 5.06 15.31
CA ARG A 71 -12.99 5.03 13.88
C ARG A 71 -12.33 3.86 13.14
N VAL A 72 -11.55 3.03 13.83
CA VAL A 72 -10.86 1.88 13.20
C VAL A 72 -11.85 0.91 12.56
N ALA A 73 -12.94 0.56 13.26
CA ALA A 73 -13.96 -0.34 12.71
C ALA A 73 -14.61 0.23 11.44
N ASP A 74 -14.87 1.53 11.40
CA ASP A 74 -15.40 2.21 10.21
C ASP A 74 -14.38 2.19 9.06
N ALA A 75 -13.11 2.47 9.34
CA ALA A 75 -12.05 2.41 8.33
C ALA A 75 -11.93 1.01 7.71
N CYS A 76 -11.97 -0.03 8.54
CA CYS A 76 -11.97 -1.43 8.07
C CYS A 76 -13.19 -1.74 7.19
N ARG A 77 -14.38 -1.34 7.63
CA ARG A 77 -15.64 -1.56 6.90
C ARG A 77 -15.65 -0.82 5.56
N ILE A 78 -15.22 0.45 5.53
CA ILE A 78 -15.20 1.27 4.32
C ILE A 78 -14.20 0.70 3.32
N SER A 79 -12.94 0.50 3.72
CA SER A 79 -11.91 -0.03 2.81
C SER A 79 -12.19 -1.46 2.38
N GLY A 80 -12.81 -2.28 3.24
CA GLY A 80 -13.23 -3.65 2.94
C GLY A 80 -14.19 -3.78 1.76
N ARG A 81 -14.88 -2.69 1.39
CA ARG A 81 -15.76 -2.64 0.21
C ARG A 81 -15.00 -2.44 -1.11
N TYR A 82 -13.68 -2.39 -1.07
CA TYR A 82 -12.80 -2.22 -2.23
C TYR A 82 -11.81 -3.39 -2.36
N PRO A 83 -12.28 -4.66 -2.43
CA PRO A 83 -11.38 -5.82 -2.40
C PRO A 83 -10.43 -5.90 -3.60
N GLY A 84 -10.81 -5.31 -4.73
CA GLY A 84 -9.96 -5.25 -5.93
C GLY A 84 -8.76 -4.29 -5.82
N VAL A 85 -8.73 -3.45 -4.79
CA VAL A 85 -7.67 -2.45 -4.55
C VAL A 85 -7.20 -2.48 -3.10
N HIS A 86 -6.85 -3.69 -2.64
CA HIS A 86 -6.31 -4.07 -1.33
C HIS A 86 -7.34 -4.27 -0.19
N GLY A 87 -8.57 -3.79 -0.31
CA GLY A 87 -9.64 -4.11 0.65
C GLY A 87 -9.41 -3.66 2.08
N ALA A 88 -9.79 -4.50 3.02
CA ALA A 88 -9.63 -4.27 4.45
C ALA A 88 -8.15 -4.27 4.89
N PRO A 89 -7.82 -3.65 6.06
CA PRO A 89 -6.47 -3.69 6.60
C PRO A 89 -5.99 -5.12 6.83
N VAL A 90 -4.69 -5.33 6.67
CA VAL A 90 -4.03 -6.60 7.00
C VAL A 90 -3.57 -6.66 8.46
N HIS A 91 -3.40 -5.49 9.09
CA HIS A 91 -3.02 -5.40 10.50
C HIS A 91 -3.50 -4.09 11.13
N VAL A 92 -3.80 -4.14 12.42
CA VAL A 92 -4.20 -2.99 13.24
C VAL A 92 -3.44 -3.04 14.57
N GLY A 93 -2.82 -1.93 14.97
CA GLY A 93 -2.15 -1.81 16.26
C GLY A 93 -0.64 -2.04 16.17
N ASP A 94 -0.10 -2.86 17.06
CA ASP A 94 1.35 -2.99 17.27
C ASP A 94 2.14 -3.31 15.98
N PRO A 95 2.97 -2.38 15.48
CA PRO A 95 3.76 -2.60 14.28
C PRO A 95 4.81 -3.71 14.43
N ALA A 96 5.29 -3.98 15.64
CA ALA A 96 6.28 -5.03 15.88
C ALA A 96 5.72 -6.43 15.55
N ALA A 97 4.42 -6.64 15.70
CA ALA A 97 3.75 -7.90 15.36
C ALA A 97 3.90 -8.29 13.87
N ILE A 98 4.08 -7.30 12.99
CA ILE A 98 4.31 -7.50 11.55
C ILE A 98 5.74 -7.16 11.12
N GLY A 99 6.68 -7.10 12.08
CA GLY A 99 8.11 -6.93 11.83
C GLY A 99 8.56 -5.49 11.57
N ILE A 100 7.72 -4.49 11.85
CA ILE A 100 8.07 -3.07 11.72
C ILE A 100 8.66 -2.58 13.04
N ALA A 101 9.97 -2.29 13.05
CA ALA A 101 10.67 -1.89 14.26
C ALA A 101 10.42 -0.43 14.66
N ASP A 102 10.23 0.46 13.67
CA ASP A 102 10.07 1.90 13.92
C ASP A 102 9.18 2.53 12.84
N VAL A 103 8.00 2.98 13.23
CA VAL A 103 7.05 3.65 12.33
C VAL A 103 7.49 5.06 11.89
N GLN A 104 8.52 5.61 12.52
CA GLN A 104 9.12 6.89 12.11
C GLN A 104 10.20 6.70 11.04
N ARG A 105 10.50 5.47 10.65
CA ARG A 105 11.49 5.15 9.63
C ARG A 105 10.91 4.22 8.56
N PRO A 106 10.01 4.74 7.71
CA PRO A 106 9.42 3.94 6.64
C PRO A 106 10.48 3.51 5.60
N ASP A 107 10.29 2.34 4.99
CA ASP A 107 11.13 1.88 3.88
C ASP A 107 10.90 2.72 2.63
N PHE A 108 9.68 3.25 2.44
CA PHE A 108 9.28 4.11 1.33
C PHE A 108 8.29 5.15 1.82
N GLY A 109 8.21 6.29 1.10
CA GLY A 109 7.35 7.40 1.48
C GLY A 109 7.89 8.18 2.66
N ASP A 110 7.02 8.90 3.35
CA ASP A 110 7.37 9.85 4.40
C ASP A 110 6.74 9.43 5.73
N ALA A 111 7.47 9.63 6.83
CA ALA A 111 6.94 9.39 8.16
C ALA A 111 5.79 10.35 8.47
N VAL A 112 4.75 9.84 9.13
CA VAL A 112 3.65 10.67 9.63
C VAL A 112 3.48 10.46 11.14
N PRO A 113 3.12 11.53 11.90
CA PRO A 113 2.92 11.41 13.33
C PRO A 113 1.65 10.60 13.66
N ILE A 114 1.75 9.73 14.65
CA ILE A 114 0.61 9.06 15.31
C ILE A 114 0.31 9.88 16.57
N ARG A 115 -0.87 10.47 16.64
CA ARG A 115 -1.29 11.32 17.75
C ARG A 115 -1.90 10.49 18.88
N ALA A 116 -2.02 11.08 20.06
CA ALA A 116 -2.73 10.45 21.18
C ALA A 116 -4.16 10.05 20.77
N GLY A 117 -4.56 8.83 21.10
CA GLY A 117 -5.87 8.27 20.73
C GLY A 117 -5.97 7.72 19.30
N GLU A 118 -4.88 7.76 18.53
CA GLU A 118 -4.80 7.12 17.22
C GLU A 118 -4.10 5.76 17.30
N VAL A 119 -4.47 4.88 16.38
CA VAL A 119 -3.91 3.53 16.21
C VAL A 119 -3.34 3.42 14.80
N PRO A 120 -2.13 2.90 14.62
CA PRO A 120 -1.62 2.62 13.28
C PRO A 120 -2.42 1.47 12.65
N VAL A 121 -2.88 1.71 11.44
CA VAL A 121 -3.63 0.73 10.64
C VAL A 121 -2.90 0.51 9.34
N PHE A 122 -2.71 -0.76 8.96
CA PHE A 122 -1.84 -1.16 7.86
C PHE A 122 -2.63 -1.89 6.78
N TRP A 123 -2.54 -1.40 5.55
CA TRP A 123 -3.14 -2.01 4.36
C TRP A 123 -2.05 -2.59 3.46
N ALA A 124 -2.36 -3.66 2.74
CA ALA A 124 -1.49 -4.12 1.67
C ALA A 124 -1.19 -2.97 0.69
N CYS A 125 -0.02 -2.96 0.09
CA CYS A 125 0.44 -1.86 -0.75
C CYS A 125 0.87 -2.36 -2.13
N GLY A 126 0.59 -1.55 -3.16
CA GLY A 126 1.03 -1.78 -4.54
C GLY A 126 2.55 -1.79 -4.73
N VAL A 127 3.33 -1.37 -3.73
CA VAL A 127 4.81 -1.50 -3.71
C VAL A 127 5.26 -2.93 -3.42
N THR A 128 4.39 -3.81 -2.95
CA THR A 128 4.70 -5.23 -2.72
C THR A 128 5.33 -5.91 -3.93
N PRO A 129 4.80 -5.80 -5.18
CA PRO A 129 5.45 -6.36 -6.36
C PRO A 129 6.87 -5.88 -6.60
N GLN A 130 7.17 -4.61 -6.30
CA GLN A 130 8.53 -4.05 -6.41
C GLN A 130 9.48 -4.73 -5.41
N ALA A 131 9.05 -4.89 -4.16
CA ALA A 131 9.83 -5.59 -3.14
C ALA A 131 10.06 -7.06 -3.52
N VAL A 132 9.05 -7.72 -4.08
CA VAL A 132 9.15 -9.12 -4.58
C VAL A 132 10.12 -9.22 -5.74
N VAL A 133 10.06 -8.33 -6.73
CA VAL A 133 10.99 -8.32 -7.87
C VAL A 133 12.44 -8.14 -7.39
N MET A 134 12.66 -7.22 -6.45
CA MET A 134 13.99 -7.00 -5.86
C MET A 134 14.49 -8.22 -5.09
N ALA A 135 13.65 -8.85 -4.27
CA ALA A 135 14.01 -10.04 -3.49
C ALA A 135 14.29 -11.25 -4.39
N SER A 136 13.60 -11.36 -5.53
CA SER A 136 13.68 -12.52 -6.44
C SER A 136 14.83 -12.45 -7.44
N GLY A 137 15.58 -11.34 -7.49
CA GLY A 137 16.69 -11.18 -8.43
C GLY A 137 16.27 -11.30 -9.90
N VAL A 138 15.13 -10.72 -10.25
CA VAL A 138 14.64 -10.69 -11.65
C VAL A 138 15.64 -9.93 -12.53
N PRO A 139 16.11 -10.51 -13.64
CA PRO A 139 17.21 -9.92 -14.43
C PRO A 139 16.84 -8.60 -15.12
N PHE A 140 15.56 -8.39 -15.42
CA PHE A 140 15.05 -7.15 -15.98
C PHE A 140 13.62 -6.89 -15.51
N ALA A 141 13.36 -5.71 -14.99
CA ALA A 141 12.03 -5.23 -14.66
C ALA A 141 11.95 -3.72 -14.81
N VAL A 142 10.77 -3.22 -15.13
CA VAL A 142 10.45 -1.79 -15.15
C VAL A 142 9.25 -1.58 -14.23
N THR A 143 9.39 -0.69 -13.26
CA THR A 143 8.31 -0.35 -12.31
C THR A 143 8.15 1.16 -12.23
N HIS A 144 7.01 1.63 -11.73
CA HIS A 144 6.90 3.02 -11.30
C HIS A 144 7.69 3.24 -10.00
N ALA A 145 8.06 4.48 -9.69
CA ALA A 145 8.61 4.82 -8.39
C ALA A 145 7.49 4.82 -7.32
N PRO A 146 7.77 4.48 -6.05
CA PRO A 146 6.79 4.56 -4.96
C PRO A 146 6.12 5.94 -4.91
N GLY A 147 4.78 5.96 -4.80
CA GLY A 147 4.00 7.20 -4.84
C GLY A 147 3.73 7.79 -6.23
N HIS A 148 4.31 7.22 -7.30
CA HIS A 148 4.05 7.58 -8.69
C HIS A 148 3.25 6.46 -9.35
N MET A 149 2.02 6.74 -9.76
CA MET A 149 1.09 5.73 -10.23
C MET A 149 0.69 5.96 -11.69
N PHE A 150 0.34 4.87 -12.37
CA PHE A 150 -0.41 4.94 -13.60
C PHE A 150 -1.87 5.30 -13.26
N ILE A 151 -2.37 6.39 -13.82
CA ILE A 151 -3.75 6.84 -13.63
C ILE A 151 -4.58 6.33 -14.81
N ALA A 152 -5.59 5.52 -14.51
CA ALA A 152 -6.51 4.99 -15.51
C ALA A 152 -7.77 5.87 -15.62
N ASP A 153 -8.55 5.66 -16.68
CA ASP A 153 -9.85 6.34 -16.90
C ASP A 153 -10.99 5.71 -16.09
N VAL A 154 -10.67 4.73 -15.23
CA VAL A 154 -11.65 4.04 -14.39
C VAL A 154 -11.83 4.81 -13.08
N PRO A 155 -13.02 5.35 -12.79
CA PRO A 155 -13.26 6.05 -11.54
C PRO A 155 -13.25 5.09 -10.34
N ASP A 156 -12.84 5.57 -9.18
CA ASP A 156 -12.65 4.79 -7.95
C ASP A 156 -13.91 4.03 -7.51
N GLU A 157 -15.09 4.59 -7.76
CA GLU A 157 -16.38 3.99 -7.41
C GLU A 157 -16.65 2.66 -8.12
N ARG A 158 -15.99 2.40 -9.25
CA ARG A 158 -16.12 1.12 -9.99
C ARG A 158 -15.49 -0.06 -9.26
N TYR A 159 -14.62 0.19 -8.29
CA TYR A 159 -13.99 -0.85 -7.46
C TYR A 159 -14.77 -1.16 -6.17
N HIS A 160 -15.87 -0.45 -5.94
CA HIS A 160 -16.75 -0.65 -4.78
C HIS A 160 -17.69 -1.84 -5.00
N VAL A 161 -17.85 -2.70 -3.97
CA VAL A 161 -18.78 -3.83 -3.93
C VAL A 161 -19.80 -3.67 -2.81
#